data_45fd2f0bb4b030560a1429cc36a3ce75
#
_entry.id   45fd2f0bb4b030560a1429cc36a3ce75
#
_cell.length_a   1.000
_cell.length_b   1.000
_cell.length_c   1.000
_cell.angle_alpha   90.00
_cell.angle_beta   90.00
_cell.angle_gamma   90.00
#
_symmetry.space_group_name_H-M   'P 1'
#
loop_
_entity.id
_entity.type
_entity.pdbx_description
1 polymer ?
#
loop_
_entity_poly.entity_id
_entity_poly.type
_entity_poly.pdbx_seq_one_letter_code
_entity_poly.pdbx_strand_id
1 'polypeptide(L)'
;MKLTLKKTIASILCISMIPSMMTGCKKESTSYSHTDFAMGTVTNITLYGTSDDLEQTEQKIIDMEKKLEKQQLSWRLKSSQVSKINQKLEQNNGKTKVTGNLKNWLQQAIKISKDSYADGRNTV
;
A
#
# COMPACT_ATOMS: atom_id res chain seq x y z
N MET A 1 32.71 38.12 -48.09
CA MET A 1 33.38 37.26 -47.10
C MET A 1 32.81 37.37 -45.69
N LYS A 2 32.35 38.51 -45.19
CA LYS A 2 31.78 38.65 -43.82
C LYS A 2 30.37 38.05 -43.63
N LEU A 3 29.57 37.93 -44.70
CA LEU A 3 28.19 37.45 -44.59
C LEU A 3 28.11 35.91 -44.55
N THR A 4 28.99 35.21 -45.22
CA THR A 4 29.09 33.75 -45.21
C THR A 4 29.62 33.23 -43.87
N LEU A 5 30.57 33.94 -43.26
CA LEU A 5 31.12 33.57 -41.96
C LEU A 5 30.06 33.66 -40.85
N LYS A 6 29.17 34.68 -40.87
CA LYS A 6 28.09 34.82 -39.90
C LYS A 6 27.06 33.70 -40.02
N LYS A 7 26.73 33.23 -41.25
CA LYS A 7 25.82 32.13 -41.47
C LYS A 7 26.38 30.78 -41.01
N THR A 8 27.67 30.55 -41.24
CA THR A 8 28.32 29.32 -40.74
C THR A 8 28.46 29.27 -39.25
N ILE A 9 28.75 30.38 -38.57
CA ILE A 9 28.80 30.46 -37.11
C ILE A 9 27.41 30.21 -36.49
N ALA A 10 26.33 30.80 -37.05
CA ALA A 10 24.97 30.58 -36.60
C ALA A 10 24.52 29.11 -36.73
N SER A 11 24.93 28.46 -37.85
CA SER A 11 24.59 27.04 -38.10
C SER A 11 25.31 26.09 -37.10
N ILE A 12 26.56 26.38 -36.76
CA ILE A 12 27.34 25.60 -35.78
C ILE A 12 26.78 25.77 -34.35
N LEU A 13 26.31 26.98 -34.00
CA LEU A 13 25.72 27.26 -32.70
C LEU A 13 24.39 26.53 -32.48
N CYS A 14 23.57 26.38 -33.53
CA CYS A 14 22.30 25.60 -33.47
C CYS A 14 22.53 24.09 -33.31
N ILE A 15 23.58 23.54 -33.89
CA ILE A 15 23.89 22.11 -33.80
C ILE A 15 24.43 21.72 -32.43
N SER A 16 25.05 22.63 -31.70
CA SER A 16 25.60 22.37 -30.35
C SER A 16 24.55 22.37 -29.24
N MET A 17 23.31 22.84 -29.48
CA MET A 17 22.22 22.84 -28.50
C MET A 17 21.35 21.58 -28.48
N ILE A 18 21.46 20.71 -29.49
CA ILE A 18 20.61 19.54 -29.62
C ILE A 18 20.95 18.39 -28.62
N PRO A 19 22.20 18.15 -28.22
CA PRO A 19 22.47 17.04 -27.31
C PRO A 19 22.05 17.28 -25.84
N SER A 20 21.72 18.50 -25.45
CA SER A 20 21.37 18.80 -24.04
C SER A 20 19.96 18.40 -23.61
N MET A 21 19.09 17.98 -24.53
CA MET A 21 17.70 17.63 -24.22
C MET A 21 17.42 16.12 -24.10
N MET A 22 18.43 15.26 -24.28
CA MET A 22 18.22 13.80 -24.25
C MET A 22 18.62 13.13 -22.94
N THR A 23 19.06 13.86 -21.94
CA THR A 23 19.27 13.28 -20.60
C THR A 23 18.00 13.36 -19.76
N GLY A 24 16.90 12.88 -20.28
CA GLY A 24 15.78 12.45 -19.45
C GLY A 24 16.21 11.18 -18.72
N CYS A 25 16.76 11.30 -17.52
CA CYS A 25 16.90 10.16 -16.62
C CYS A 25 15.51 9.57 -16.39
N LYS A 26 15.14 8.59 -17.19
CA LYS A 26 14.11 7.63 -16.79
C LYS A 26 14.73 6.84 -15.64
N LYS A 27 14.43 7.26 -14.42
CA LYS A 27 14.66 6.39 -13.28
C LYS A 27 13.77 5.18 -13.52
N GLU A 28 14.38 4.04 -13.85
CA GLU A 28 13.62 2.80 -14.02
C GLU A 28 12.90 2.52 -12.70
N SER A 29 11.59 2.41 -12.75
CA SER A 29 10.81 1.96 -11.61
C SER A 29 11.12 0.48 -11.40
N THR A 30 11.73 0.17 -10.28
CA THR A 30 11.95 -1.21 -9.84
C THR A 30 10.68 -1.70 -9.15
N SER A 31 10.33 -2.96 -9.35
CA SER A 31 9.30 -3.63 -8.57
C SER A 31 9.94 -4.68 -7.67
N TYR A 32 9.48 -4.74 -6.45
CA TYR A 32 9.83 -5.78 -5.49
C TYR A 32 8.55 -6.51 -5.07
N SER A 33 8.54 -7.84 -5.17
CA SER A 33 7.36 -8.64 -4.88
C SER A 33 7.69 -9.78 -3.92
N HIS A 34 6.87 -9.93 -2.90
CA HIS A 34 6.98 -10.98 -1.90
C HIS A 34 5.64 -11.63 -1.60
N THR A 35 5.69 -12.92 -1.30
CA THR A 35 4.52 -13.70 -0.88
C THR A 35 4.73 -14.20 0.53
N ASP A 36 3.80 -13.90 1.43
CA ASP A 36 3.82 -14.38 2.82
C ASP A 36 2.45 -14.98 3.19
N PHE A 37 2.39 -15.60 4.34
CA PHE A 37 1.15 -16.14 4.88
C PHE A 37 0.77 -15.38 6.14
N ALA A 38 -0.30 -14.61 6.08
CA ALA A 38 -0.81 -13.84 7.19
C ALA A 38 -2.34 -13.89 7.27
N MET A 39 -2.89 -13.68 8.44
CA MET A 39 -4.35 -13.69 8.71
C MET A 39 -5.08 -14.95 8.23
N GLY A 40 -4.35 -16.06 8.08
CA GLY A 40 -4.91 -17.33 7.61
C GLY A 40 -5.07 -17.43 6.10
N THR A 41 -4.43 -16.53 5.35
CA THR A 41 -4.43 -16.52 3.89
C THR A 41 -3.05 -16.19 3.32
N VAL A 42 -2.88 -16.41 2.02
CA VAL A 42 -1.68 -15.99 1.29
C VAL A 42 -1.81 -14.51 0.96
N THR A 43 -0.81 -13.72 1.35
CA THR A 43 -0.72 -12.30 1.04
C THR A 43 0.41 -12.06 0.05
N ASN A 44 0.10 -11.42 -1.07
CA ASN A 44 1.10 -10.98 -2.05
C ASN A 44 1.25 -9.46 -1.94
N ILE A 45 2.47 -9.00 -1.68
CA ILE A 45 2.81 -7.58 -1.60
C ILE A 45 3.71 -7.26 -2.79
N THR A 46 3.32 -6.29 -3.60
CA THR A 46 4.17 -5.79 -4.68
C THR A 46 4.35 -4.28 -4.50
N LEU A 47 5.59 -3.86 -4.34
CA LEU A 47 5.97 -2.46 -4.21
C LEU A 47 6.61 -1.98 -5.52
N TYR A 48 6.26 -0.78 -5.93
CA TYR A 48 6.84 -0.10 -7.09
C TYR A 48 7.53 1.18 -6.61
N GLY A 49 8.75 1.39 -7.05
CA GLY A 49 9.49 2.58 -6.66
C GLY A 49 10.86 2.68 -7.31
N THR A 50 11.58 3.73 -6.91
CA THR A 50 12.91 4.02 -7.44
C THR A 50 13.99 3.97 -6.36
N SER A 51 13.66 3.52 -5.15
CA SER A 51 14.59 3.48 -4.02
C SER A 51 15.04 2.05 -3.71
N ASP A 52 16.25 1.95 -3.18
CA ASP A 52 16.83 0.69 -2.70
C ASP A 52 16.16 0.20 -1.39
N ASP A 53 15.22 1.00 -0.84
CA ASP A 53 14.53 0.71 0.42
C ASP A 53 13.24 -0.13 0.27
N LEU A 54 12.93 -0.62 -0.94
CA LEU A 54 11.68 -1.37 -1.19
C LEU A 54 11.59 -2.64 -0.34
N GLU A 55 12.69 -3.37 -0.22
CA GLU A 55 12.76 -4.58 0.61
C GLU A 55 12.52 -4.28 2.08
N GLN A 56 13.14 -3.22 2.63
CA GLN A 56 12.90 -2.81 4.01
C GLN A 56 11.46 -2.36 4.25
N THR A 57 10.90 -1.68 3.27
CA THR A 57 9.51 -1.20 3.36
C THR A 57 8.54 -2.37 3.36
N GLU A 58 8.77 -3.35 2.50
CA GLU A 58 7.99 -4.57 2.44
C GLU A 58 8.07 -5.34 3.76
N GLN A 59 9.27 -5.54 4.32
CA GLN A 59 9.44 -6.22 5.60
C GLN A 59 8.67 -5.50 6.73
N LYS A 60 8.67 -4.17 6.76
CA LYS A 60 7.88 -3.40 7.73
C LYS A 60 6.37 -3.63 7.57
N ILE A 61 5.88 -3.77 6.34
CA ILE A 61 4.47 -4.06 6.06
C ILE A 61 4.11 -5.45 6.58
N ILE A 62 4.93 -6.46 6.30
CA ILE A 62 4.74 -7.83 6.79
C ILE A 62 4.74 -7.89 8.32
N ASP A 63 5.70 -7.22 8.97
CA ASP A 63 5.79 -7.19 10.43
C ASP A 63 4.56 -6.50 11.04
N MET A 64 4.07 -5.45 10.41
CA MET A 64 2.85 -4.76 10.82
C MET A 64 1.63 -5.67 10.68
N GLU A 65 1.49 -6.39 9.58
CA GLU A 65 0.40 -7.32 9.32
C GLU A 65 0.37 -8.45 10.36
N LYS A 66 1.52 -9.08 10.62
CA LYS A 66 1.67 -10.12 11.66
C LYS A 66 1.37 -9.58 13.06
N LYS A 67 1.77 -8.36 13.35
CA LYS A 67 1.47 -7.70 14.63
C LYS A 67 -0.03 -7.43 14.78
N LEU A 68 -0.69 -6.94 13.73
CA LEU A 68 -2.14 -6.73 13.73
C LEU A 68 -2.89 -8.04 13.93
N GLU A 69 -2.52 -9.10 13.22
CA GLU A 69 -3.12 -10.41 13.41
C GLU A 69 -2.98 -10.88 14.87
N LYS A 70 -1.76 -10.90 15.39
CA LYS A 70 -1.47 -11.42 16.73
C LYS A 70 -2.14 -10.64 17.84
N GLN A 71 -2.19 -9.32 17.74
CA GLN A 71 -2.62 -8.45 18.83
C GLN A 71 -4.10 -8.07 18.73
N GLN A 72 -4.67 -8.01 17.54
CA GLN A 72 -5.95 -7.37 17.35
C GLN A 72 -6.98 -8.23 16.60
N LEU A 73 -6.64 -8.75 15.43
CA LEU A 73 -7.64 -9.24 14.47
C LEU A 73 -7.89 -10.76 14.51
N SER A 74 -6.94 -11.56 14.97
CA SER A 74 -7.11 -13.01 14.95
C SER A 74 -8.20 -13.47 15.90
N TRP A 75 -9.16 -14.22 15.39
CA TRP A 75 -10.15 -14.91 16.23
C TRP A 75 -9.58 -16.18 16.88
N ARG A 76 -8.50 -16.73 16.33
CA ARG A 76 -7.86 -17.97 16.77
C ARG A 76 -6.84 -17.76 17.89
N LEU A 77 -6.12 -16.63 17.87
CA LEU A 77 -5.07 -16.36 18.84
C LEU A 77 -5.66 -15.70 20.09
N LYS A 78 -5.59 -16.38 21.22
CA LYS A 78 -6.10 -15.88 22.52
C LYS A 78 -5.52 -14.52 22.95
N SER A 79 -4.36 -14.15 22.43
CA SER A 79 -3.72 -12.85 22.69
C SER A 79 -4.44 -11.69 22.01
N SER A 80 -5.20 -11.92 20.95
CA SER A 80 -5.84 -10.87 20.14
C SER A 80 -7.04 -10.24 20.83
N GLN A 81 -7.36 -9.01 20.45
CA GLN A 81 -8.54 -8.31 20.96
C GLN A 81 -9.85 -8.96 20.49
N VAL A 82 -9.92 -9.42 19.23
CA VAL A 82 -11.11 -10.09 18.69
C VAL A 82 -11.40 -11.37 19.48
N SER A 83 -10.39 -12.20 19.72
CA SER A 83 -10.59 -13.44 20.50
C SER A 83 -11.09 -13.14 21.93
N LYS A 84 -10.52 -12.13 22.59
CA LYS A 84 -10.96 -11.70 23.93
C LYS A 84 -12.38 -11.15 23.93
N ILE A 85 -12.79 -10.45 22.88
CA ILE A 85 -14.16 -9.95 22.72
C ILE A 85 -15.13 -11.10 22.54
N ASN A 86 -14.80 -12.08 21.68
CA ASN A 86 -15.62 -13.27 21.47
C ASN A 86 -15.85 -14.03 22.79
N GLN A 87 -14.81 -14.24 23.58
CA GLN A 87 -14.95 -14.87 24.92
C GLN A 87 -15.86 -14.08 25.84
N LYS A 88 -15.77 -12.74 25.86
CA LYS A 88 -16.65 -11.88 26.68
C LYS A 88 -18.10 -11.91 26.18
N LEU A 89 -18.31 -12.00 24.88
CA LEU A 89 -19.66 -12.12 24.30
C LEU A 89 -20.33 -13.41 24.77
N GLU A 90 -19.62 -14.54 24.77
CA GLU A 90 -20.12 -15.82 25.27
C GLU A 90 -20.50 -15.76 26.75
N GLN A 91 -19.68 -15.06 27.56
CA GLN A 91 -19.91 -14.93 29.02
C GLN A 91 -21.02 -13.94 29.38
N ASN A 92 -21.31 -12.94 28.52
CA ASN A 92 -22.20 -11.82 28.83
C ASN A 92 -23.45 -11.75 27.94
N ASN A 93 -24.05 -12.88 27.62
CA ASN A 93 -25.29 -12.96 26.81
C ASN A 93 -25.20 -12.17 25.47
N GLY A 94 -24.09 -12.27 24.79
CA GLY A 94 -23.88 -11.65 23.48
C GLY A 94 -23.62 -10.12 23.53
N LYS A 95 -23.29 -9.54 24.68
CA LYS A 95 -23.04 -8.10 24.81
C LYS A 95 -21.67 -7.82 25.40
N THR A 96 -20.91 -6.94 24.76
CA THR A 96 -19.63 -6.44 25.30
C THR A 96 -19.29 -5.06 24.75
N LYS A 97 -18.47 -4.33 25.51
CA LYS A 97 -17.98 -3.00 25.08
C LYS A 97 -16.69 -3.16 24.30
N VAL A 98 -16.66 -2.58 23.10
CA VAL A 98 -15.46 -2.50 22.28
C VAL A 98 -14.88 -1.09 22.37
N THR A 99 -13.55 -0.98 22.52
CA THR A 99 -12.82 0.28 22.65
C THR A 99 -11.58 0.32 21.75
N GLY A 100 -10.96 1.49 21.62
CA GLY A 100 -9.73 1.68 20.86
C GLY A 100 -9.89 1.52 19.36
N ASN A 101 -8.81 1.18 18.68
CA ASN A 101 -8.78 1.08 17.23
C ASN A 101 -9.76 0.05 16.67
N LEU A 102 -9.96 -1.05 17.36
CA LEU A 102 -10.89 -2.10 16.93
C LEU A 102 -12.34 -1.56 16.85
N LYS A 103 -12.75 -0.66 17.76
CA LYS A 103 -14.05 0.01 17.64
C LYS A 103 -14.18 0.77 16.33
N ASN A 104 -13.17 1.56 15.97
CA ASN A 104 -13.17 2.35 14.73
C ASN A 104 -13.23 1.45 13.50
N TRP A 105 -12.47 0.37 13.48
CA TRP A 105 -12.47 -0.59 12.36
C TRP A 105 -13.82 -1.31 12.21
N LEU A 106 -14.43 -1.73 13.31
CA LEU A 106 -15.76 -2.32 13.26
C LEU A 106 -16.82 -1.32 12.78
N GLN A 107 -16.73 -0.06 13.20
CA GLN A 107 -17.64 0.99 12.70
C GLN A 107 -17.48 1.22 11.20
N GLN A 108 -16.24 1.24 10.69
CA GLN A 108 -15.97 1.36 9.25
C GLN A 108 -16.48 0.13 8.49
N ALA A 109 -16.25 -1.08 8.99
CA ALA A 109 -16.74 -2.31 8.38
C ALA A 109 -18.26 -2.33 8.28
N ILE A 110 -18.96 -1.92 9.34
CA ILE A 110 -20.43 -1.81 9.36
C ILE A 110 -20.91 -0.77 8.35
N LYS A 111 -20.21 0.38 8.25
CA LYS A 111 -20.53 1.40 7.25
C LYS A 111 -20.39 0.87 5.84
N ILE A 112 -19.25 0.26 5.51
CA ILE A 112 -18.99 -0.32 4.19
C ILE A 112 -20.03 -1.40 3.85
N SER A 113 -20.38 -2.26 4.82
CA SER A 113 -21.40 -3.27 4.64
C SER A 113 -22.76 -2.66 4.28
N LYS A 114 -23.17 -1.62 5.02
CA LYS A 114 -24.44 -0.91 4.73
C LYS A 114 -24.44 -0.23 3.36
N ASP A 115 -23.35 0.45 3.03
CA ASP A 115 -23.20 1.12 1.74
C ASP A 115 -23.22 0.12 0.59
N SER A 116 -22.58 -1.06 0.75
CA SER A 116 -22.59 -2.15 -0.23
C SER A 116 -23.96 -2.79 -0.40
N TYR A 117 -24.75 -2.91 0.67
CA TYR A 117 -26.13 -3.42 0.59
C TYR A 117 -27.06 -2.42 -0.12
N ALA A 118 -26.89 -1.12 0.16
CA ALA A 118 -27.68 -0.07 -0.50
C ALA A 118 -27.43 -0.01 -2.01
N ASP A 119 -26.25 -0.42 -2.47
CA ASP A 119 -25.84 -0.40 -3.89
C ASP A 119 -26.26 -1.68 -4.66
N GLY A 120 -27.02 -2.60 -4.03
CA GLY A 120 -27.54 -3.82 -4.67
C GLY A 120 -26.48 -4.83 -5.13
N ARG A 121 -25.22 -4.66 -4.72
CA ARG A 121 -24.09 -5.50 -5.16
C ARG A 121 -23.90 -6.81 -4.39
N ASN A 122 -24.74 -7.08 -3.39
CA ASN A 122 -24.71 -8.31 -2.60
C ASN A 122 -26.03 -9.10 -2.70
N THR A 123 -26.51 -9.34 -3.91
CA THR A 123 -27.48 -10.40 -4.15
C THR A 123 -26.72 -11.61 -4.69
N VAL A 124 -26.27 -12.46 -3.81
CA VAL A 124 -25.95 -13.86 -4.10
C VAL A 124 -26.74 -14.71 -3.14
#